data_29ee4a9c87e46e9d87cd8f99cfe2fc15
#
_entry.id   29ee4a9c87e46e9d87cd8f99cfe2fc15
#
_cell.length_a   1.000
_cell.length_b   1.000
_cell.length_c   1.000
_cell.angle_alpha   90.00
_cell.angle_beta   90.00
_cell.angle_gamma   90.00
#
_symmetry.space_group_name_H-M   'P 1'
#
loop_
_entity.id
_entity.type
_entity.pdbx_description
1 polymer ?
#
loop_
_entity_poly.entity_id
_entity_poly.type
_entity_poly.pdbx_seq_one_letter_code
_entity_poly.pdbx_strand_id
1 'polypeptide(L)' 'MGAVEWSPVVNRYAVDTSGGRVRYGKIVRKDHGLFILRPPGGGAQWPASARTLREPSVAEWADIRTLITPLSAERS' A
#
# COMPACT_ATOMS: atom_id res chain seq x y z
N MET A 1 -19.31 16.87 5.61
CA MET A 1 -18.88 16.85 5.69
C MET A 1 -18.27 16.28 6.42
N GLY A 2 -18.03 16.26 6.73
CA GLY A 2 -17.33 15.66 7.68
C GLY A 2 -16.48 14.55 7.36
N ALA A 3 -16.41 14.15 6.21
CA ALA A 3 -15.56 13.04 5.86
C ALA A 3 -14.11 13.42 6.00
N VAL A 4 -13.33 12.57 6.61
CA VAL A 4 -11.92 12.80 6.70
C VAL A 4 -11.32 12.35 5.41
N GLU A 5 -10.60 13.24 4.74
CA GLU A 5 -9.97 12.88 3.51
C GLU A 5 -8.68 12.19 3.79
N TRP A 6 -8.50 11.04 3.21
CA TRP A 6 -7.25 10.30 3.34
C TRP A 6 -6.24 10.81 2.32
N SER A 7 -5.01 10.90 2.74
CA SER A 7 -3.92 11.25 1.84
C SER A 7 -2.82 10.24 1.94
N PRO A 8 -2.12 9.97 0.83
CA PRO A 8 -0.98 9.04 0.89
C PRO A 8 0.17 9.64 1.71
N VAL A 9 0.76 8.83 2.55
CA VAL A 9 1.85 9.26 3.41
C VAL A 9 2.96 8.23 3.36
N VAL A 10 4.20 8.68 3.29
CA VAL A 10 5.35 7.79 3.27
C VAL A 10 5.34 6.91 4.53
N ASN A 11 5.70 5.66 4.35
CA ASN A 11 5.73 4.64 5.38
C ASN A 11 4.37 4.06 5.73
N ARG A 12 3.32 4.41 5.00
CA ARG A 12 2.01 3.82 5.19
C ARG A 12 1.66 2.96 4.02
N TYR A 13 0.80 1.98 4.24
CA TYR A 13 0.31 1.14 3.16
C TYR A 13 -0.84 1.81 2.44
N ALA A 14 -0.95 1.55 1.16
CA ALA A 14 -2.02 2.08 0.34
C ALA A 14 -2.45 1.04 -0.68
N VAL A 15 -3.61 1.24 -1.26
CA VAL A 15 -4.10 0.39 -2.33
C VAL A 15 -4.01 1.20 -3.62
N ASP A 16 -3.35 0.63 -4.61
CA ASP A 16 -3.22 1.26 -5.93
C ASP A 16 -4.27 0.63 -6.84
N THR A 17 -5.15 1.45 -7.37
CA THR A 17 -6.24 0.98 -8.21
C THR A 17 -5.98 1.18 -9.69
N SER A 18 -4.79 1.65 -10.07
CA SER A 18 -4.50 1.85 -11.47
C SER A 18 -4.40 0.49 -12.16
N GLY A 19 -4.60 0.45 -13.43
CA GLY A 19 -4.42 -0.78 -14.18
C GLY A 19 -5.54 -1.78 -14.08
N GLY A 20 -6.66 -1.43 -13.50
CA GLY A 20 -7.81 -2.31 -13.50
C GLY A 20 -7.83 -3.37 -12.42
N ARG A 21 -6.85 -3.45 -11.57
CA ARG A 21 -6.87 -4.35 -10.44
C ARG A 21 -6.19 -3.68 -9.27
N VAL A 22 -6.51 -4.10 -8.06
CA VAL A 22 -5.92 -3.49 -6.89
C VAL A 22 -4.58 -4.12 -6.60
N ARG A 23 -3.65 -3.28 -6.16
CA ARG A 23 -2.36 -3.75 -5.68
C ARG A 23 -2.08 -3.09 -4.35
N TYR A 24 -1.56 -3.85 -3.41
CA TYR A 24 -1.20 -3.29 -2.12
C TYR A 24 0.27 -2.89 -2.13
N GLY A 25 0.60 -1.79 -1.53
CA GLY A 25 1.99 -1.38 -1.43
C GLY A 25 2.24 -0.46 -0.28
N LYS A 26 3.48 -0.49 0.24
CA LYS A 26 3.90 0.47 1.24
C LYS A 26 4.55 1.62 0.51
N ILE A 27 4.16 2.83 0.82
CA ILE A 27 4.73 4.01 0.21
C ILE A 27 6.10 4.22 0.81
N VAL A 28 7.15 4.09 0.01
CA VAL A 28 8.51 4.20 0.50
C VAL A 28 9.10 5.59 0.31
N ARG A 29 8.64 6.31 -0.69
CA ARG A 29 9.10 7.69 -0.89
C ARG A 29 8.23 8.38 -1.91
N LYS A 30 8.38 9.69 -2.01
CA LYS A 30 7.72 10.48 -3.02
C LYS A 30 8.80 11.00 -3.96
N ASP A 31 8.58 10.89 -5.26
CA ASP A 31 9.58 11.27 -6.22
C ASP A 31 8.89 11.92 -7.41
N HIS A 32 9.22 13.16 -7.71
CA HIS A 32 8.67 13.90 -8.87
C HIS A 32 7.15 13.86 -8.90
N GLY A 33 6.53 14.01 -7.74
CA GLY A 33 5.07 14.07 -7.69
C GLY A 33 4.39 12.72 -7.68
N LEU A 34 5.16 11.64 -7.78
CA LEU A 34 4.59 10.31 -7.71
C LEU A 34 5.00 9.64 -6.41
N PHE A 35 4.21 8.70 -5.97
CA PHE A 35 4.55 7.93 -4.79
C PHE A 35 5.11 6.60 -5.25
N ILE A 36 6.22 6.19 -4.65
CA ILE A 36 6.87 4.93 -5.00
C ILE A 36 6.44 3.90 -3.96
N LEU A 37 5.87 2.80 -4.42
CA LEU A 37 5.35 1.78 -3.55
C LEU A 37 6.15 0.50 -3.68
N ARG A 38 6.18 -0.26 -2.60
CA ARG A 38 6.82 -1.56 -2.58
C ARG A 38 5.79 -2.59 -2.16
N PRO A 39 5.72 -3.77 -2.79
CA PRO A 39 4.73 -4.76 -2.41
C PRO A 39 4.93 -5.24 -0.98
N PRO A 40 3.87 -5.63 -0.28
CA PRO A 40 4.03 -6.24 1.03
C PRO A 40 4.89 -7.50 0.89
N GLY A 41 5.84 -7.68 1.75
CA GLY A 41 6.73 -8.82 1.64
C GLY A 41 7.90 -8.62 0.70
N GLY A 42 7.96 -7.50 0.01
CA GLY A 42 9.09 -7.19 -0.85
C GLY A 42 8.81 -7.44 -2.31
N GLY A 43 9.69 -7.01 -3.15
CA GLY A 43 9.55 -7.13 -4.59
C GLY A 43 9.80 -5.82 -5.28
N ALA A 44 9.52 -5.78 -6.56
CA ALA A 44 9.82 -4.60 -7.37
C ALA A 44 8.93 -3.44 -6.97
N GLN A 45 9.53 -2.28 -6.82
CA GLN A 45 8.79 -1.06 -6.52
C GLN A 45 8.12 -0.54 -7.78
N TRP A 46 7.09 0.26 -7.62
CA TRP A 46 6.43 0.88 -8.78
C TRP A 46 5.92 2.26 -8.39
N PRO A 47 5.81 3.15 -9.37
CA PRO A 47 5.29 4.50 -9.11
C PRO A 47 3.78 4.53 -9.24
N ALA A 48 3.14 5.40 -8.48
CA ALA A 48 1.70 5.59 -8.57
C ALA A 48 1.33 7.04 -8.27
N SER A 49 0.27 7.49 -8.89
CA SER A 49 -0.24 8.82 -8.66
C SER A 49 -1.16 8.81 -7.44
N ALA A 50 -1.21 9.89 -6.72
CA ALA A 50 -2.14 10.02 -5.61
C ALA A 50 -3.58 9.78 -6.04
N ARG A 51 -3.90 10.04 -7.31
CA ARG A 51 -5.24 9.84 -7.78
C ARG A 51 -5.67 8.40 -7.78
N THR A 52 -4.78 7.46 -7.90
CA THR A 52 -5.13 6.05 -7.94
C THR A 52 -4.88 5.35 -6.62
N LEU A 53 -4.40 6.08 -5.62
CA LEU A 53 -4.14 5.50 -4.31
C LEU A 53 -5.31 5.75 -3.37
N ARG A 54 -5.64 4.78 -2.55
CA ARG A 54 -6.66 4.97 -1.53
C ARG A 54 -6.29 4.21 -0.27
N GLU A 55 -6.97 4.52 0.79
CA GLU A 55 -6.73 3.86 2.06
C GLU A 55 -7.22 2.42 1.99
N PRO A 56 -6.48 1.46 2.54
CA PRO A 56 -6.96 0.09 2.58
C PRO A 56 -8.21 -0.03 3.47
N SER A 57 -9.14 -0.87 3.04
CA SER A 57 -10.31 -1.16 3.86
C SER A 57 -9.90 -2.10 4.99
N VAL A 58 -10.77 -2.36 5.91
CA VAL A 58 -10.49 -3.28 7.02
C VAL A 58 -10.13 -4.66 6.48
N ALA A 59 -10.87 -5.15 5.49
CA ALA A 59 -10.57 -6.44 4.90
C ALA A 59 -9.23 -6.43 4.18
N GLU A 60 -8.92 -5.34 3.50
CA GLU A 60 -7.64 -5.23 2.81
C GLU A 60 -6.48 -5.14 3.79
N TRP A 61 -6.68 -4.48 4.92
CA TRP A 61 -5.66 -4.46 5.95
C TRP A 61 -5.37 -5.86 6.48
N ALA A 62 -6.38 -6.70 6.59
CA ALA A 62 -6.17 -8.08 7.02
C ALA A 62 -5.31 -8.82 6.01
N ASP A 63 -5.56 -8.61 4.71
CA ASP A 63 -4.75 -9.22 3.67
C ASP A 63 -3.32 -8.71 3.72
N ILE A 64 -3.13 -7.42 3.90
CA ILE A 64 -1.79 -6.85 3.96
C ILE A 64 -1.02 -7.44 5.14
N ARG A 65 -1.65 -7.56 6.29
CA ARG A 65 -0.97 -8.12 7.45
C ARG A 65 -0.55 -9.56 7.21
N THR A 66 -1.35 -10.32 6.50
CA THR A 66 -0.97 -11.69 6.16
C THR A 66 0.24 -11.70 5.26
N LEU A 67 0.30 -10.79 4.31
CA LEU A 67 1.40 -10.76 3.36
C LEU A 67 2.71 -10.31 3.98
N ILE A 68 2.67 -9.52 5.04
CA ILE A 68 3.90 -9.02 5.65
C ILE A 68 4.35 -9.85 6.84
N THR A 69 3.56 -10.83 7.26
CA THR A 69 3.93 -11.64 8.40
C THR A 69 4.90 -12.74 7.94
N PRO A 70 6.07 -12.83 8.52
CA PRO A 70 7.02 -13.85 8.09
C PRO A 70 6.52 -15.23 8.44
N LEU A 71 6.61 -16.14 7.47
CA LEU A 71 6.18 -17.48 7.75
C LEU A 71 7.06 -18.16 8.74
N SER A 72 8.33 -17.87 8.72
CA SER A 72 9.24 -18.53 9.64
C SER A 72 8.96 -18.17 11.07
N ALA A 73 8.24 -17.13 11.30
CA ALA A 73 7.99 -16.75 12.66
C ALA A 73 7.10 -17.72 13.32
N GLU A 74 6.43 -18.49 12.58
CA GLU A 74 5.66 -19.28 13.25
C GLU A 74 6.14 -20.52 13.50
N ARG A 75 7.17 -20.88 13.06
CA ARG A 75 7.58 -22.02 13.35
C ARG A 75 8.22 -22.05 14.42
N SER A 76 8.48 -21.45 14.95
CA SER A 76 9.28 -21.60 16.05
C SER A 76 8.81 -22.38 17.08
#